data_b15c2fb0182101c4bc1f576c1574600c
#
_entry.id   b15c2fb0182101c4bc1f576c1574600c
#
_cell.length_a   1.000
_cell.length_b   1.000
_cell.length_c   1.000
_cell.angle_alpha   90.00
_cell.angle_beta   90.00
_cell.angle_gamma   90.00
#
_symmetry.space_group_name_H-M   'P 1'
#
loop_
_entity.id
_entity.type
_entity.pdbx_description
1 polymer ?
#
loop_
_entity_poly.entity_id
_entity_poly.type
_entity_poly.pdbx_seq_one_letter_code
_entity_poly.pdbx_strand_id
1 'polypeptide(L)'
;MSNIIDVHAREILDSRGNPTVEVEVMTENGIIGRAAVPSGASTGKYEAVELRDNDKSRYLGKGVLEACANVDEKIAEVLVGESVFDQRRCDELMIQLDGTHNKSKIGANAILGVSMAIAKAGALELEQPLYKYIGGVNAHILPVPMMNILNGGSHADNSIDFQEFMIMPIGAESFSQSLRMGVEVFHHLKSVLKKKGYSTNVGDEGGFAPNIKSNEEAIEIVLQSIESAGYRPGEDIYIAMDAAASEFYDEEAKVYHFHKSDGMKLTSNEMVDYWATWASKYPIFSIEDGLHEDDWDAWRKLTAKLGSKMQLVGDDLFVTNVTRLKTGIETQAANSILVKVNQIGSLTETINAVSMATRAGFSSVMSHRSGETEDVTIADLAVALNVGQIKTGSASRSDRIAKYNQLLRIEEELGDAAYFPGKSILKK
;
A
#
# COMPACT_ATOMS: atom_id res chain seq x y z
N MET A 1 -29.07 -18.55 -5.23
CA MET A 1 -28.64 -17.37 -4.45
C MET A 1 -28.06 -17.93 -3.17
N SER A 2 -26.98 -17.37 -2.64
CA SER A 2 -26.40 -17.81 -1.37
C SER A 2 -26.39 -16.63 -0.42
N ASN A 3 -27.05 -16.79 0.74
CA ASN A 3 -27.19 -15.75 1.73
C ASN A 3 -26.15 -15.93 2.84
N ILE A 4 -25.77 -14.84 3.46
CA ILE A 4 -24.94 -14.82 4.67
C ILE A 4 -25.78 -15.38 5.82
N ILE A 5 -25.27 -16.37 6.55
CA ILE A 5 -25.94 -16.95 7.72
C ILE A 5 -25.20 -16.66 9.02
N ASP A 6 -23.90 -16.33 8.95
CA ASP A 6 -23.11 -15.99 10.12
C ASP A 6 -21.95 -15.07 9.74
N VAL A 7 -21.58 -14.18 10.67
CA VAL A 7 -20.41 -13.29 10.58
C VAL A 7 -19.73 -13.30 11.93
N HIS A 8 -18.48 -13.75 11.96
CA HIS A 8 -17.70 -13.89 13.19
C HIS A 8 -16.32 -13.26 13.08
N ALA A 9 -15.88 -12.56 14.13
CA ALA A 9 -14.57 -11.95 14.21
C ALA A 9 -13.74 -12.49 15.37
N ARG A 10 -12.43 -12.45 15.19
CA ARG A 10 -11.46 -12.74 16.26
C ARG A 10 -10.27 -11.81 16.22
N GLU A 11 -9.64 -11.66 17.37
CA GLU A 11 -8.36 -10.99 17.52
C GLU A 11 -7.23 -11.94 17.13
N ILE A 12 -6.40 -11.55 16.13
CA ILE A 12 -5.17 -12.25 15.73
C ILE A 12 -3.98 -11.30 15.85
N LEU A 13 -2.77 -11.75 15.54
CA LEU A 13 -1.57 -10.90 15.57
C LEU A 13 -1.12 -10.53 14.15
N ASP A 14 -0.73 -9.27 13.99
CA ASP A 14 -0.06 -8.77 12.79
C ASP A 14 1.44 -9.12 12.77
N SER A 15 2.14 -8.76 11.69
CA SER A 15 3.58 -9.01 11.49
C SER A 15 4.49 -8.30 12.50
N ARG A 16 3.95 -7.35 13.28
CA ARG A 16 4.65 -6.64 14.36
C ARG A 16 4.30 -7.19 15.74
N GLY A 17 3.44 -8.22 15.81
CA GLY A 17 2.94 -8.78 17.07
C GLY A 17 1.89 -7.91 17.76
N ASN A 18 1.27 -6.97 17.05
CA ASN A 18 0.13 -6.22 17.55
C ASN A 18 -1.19 -6.93 17.17
N PRO A 19 -2.23 -6.83 18.01
CA PRO A 19 -3.55 -7.34 17.66
C PRO A 19 -4.11 -6.69 16.39
N THR A 20 -4.81 -7.50 15.58
CA THR A 20 -5.64 -7.05 14.46
C THR A 20 -6.88 -7.95 14.32
N VAL A 21 -7.83 -7.53 13.48
CA VAL A 21 -9.10 -8.22 13.30
C VAL A 21 -8.98 -9.23 12.15
N GLU A 22 -9.45 -10.47 12.40
CA GLU A 22 -9.76 -11.46 11.37
C GLU A 22 -11.26 -11.75 11.40
N VAL A 23 -11.89 -11.80 10.23
CA VAL A 23 -13.32 -12.04 10.06
C VAL A 23 -13.57 -13.27 9.23
N GLU A 24 -14.56 -14.04 9.60
CA GLU A 24 -15.18 -15.13 8.82
C GLU A 24 -16.63 -14.77 8.49
N VAL A 25 -17.00 -14.97 7.23
CA VAL A 25 -18.39 -14.88 6.75
C VAL A 25 -18.78 -16.25 6.25
N MET A 26 -19.87 -16.82 6.82
CA MET A 26 -20.42 -18.11 6.43
C MET A 26 -21.68 -17.93 5.60
N THR A 27 -21.79 -18.70 4.53
CA THR A 27 -22.97 -18.73 3.67
C THR A 27 -23.87 -19.93 3.96
N GLU A 28 -25.12 -19.90 3.49
CA GLU A 28 -26.08 -20.99 3.66
C GLU A 28 -25.63 -22.33 3.04
N ASN A 29 -24.67 -22.30 2.11
CA ASN A 29 -24.05 -23.49 1.53
C ASN A 29 -22.85 -24.02 2.36
N GLY A 30 -22.54 -23.39 3.50
CA GLY A 30 -21.43 -23.75 4.37
C GLY A 30 -20.07 -23.28 3.89
N ILE A 31 -20.01 -22.38 2.90
CA ILE A 31 -18.79 -21.76 2.44
C ILE A 31 -18.34 -20.68 3.44
N ILE A 32 -17.05 -20.65 3.76
CA ILE A 32 -16.48 -19.68 4.68
C ILE A 32 -15.46 -18.81 3.92
N GLY A 33 -15.74 -17.52 3.82
CA GLY A 33 -14.77 -16.52 3.41
C GLY A 33 -14.07 -15.93 4.63
N ARG A 34 -12.72 -15.91 4.63
CA ARG A 34 -11.90 -15.40 5.75
C ARG A 34 -10.97 -14.30 5.28
N ALA A 35 -10.89 -13.20 6.05
CA ALA A 35 -9.99 -12.11 5.76
C ALA A 35 -9.39 -11.52 7.04
N ALA A 36 -8.13 -11.11 6.97
CA ALA A 36 -7.42 -10.42 8.04
C ALA A 36 -7.06 -8.99 7.64
N VAL A 37 -7.21 -8.06 8.57
CA VAL A 37 -7.08 -6.62 8.31
C VAL A 37 -5.66 -6.15 8.56
N PRO A 38 -5.01 -5.40 7.63
CA PRO A 38 -3.72 -4.78 7.88
C PRO A 38 -3.84 -3.55 8.78
N SER A 39 -2.72 -3.16 9.41
CA SER A 39 -2.64 -2.06 10.37
C SER A 39 -1.47 -1.12 10.09
N GLY A 40 -1.67 0.19 10.12
CA GLY A 40 -0.60 1.18 9.92
C GLY A 40 0.30 1.38 11.14
N ALA A 41 1.57 1.81 10.92
CA ALA A 41 2.44 2.35 11.97
C ALA A 41 2.30 3.87 12.03
N SER A 42 2.50 4.55 10.92
CA SER A 42 2.11 5.92 10.67
C SER A 42 0.70 5.93 10.07
N THR A 43 -0.13 6.88 10.47
CA THR A 43 -1.50 7.02 9.95
C THR A 43 -1.71 8.47 9.52
N GLY A 44 -2.13 8.68 8.28
CA GLY A 44 -2.53 9.99 7.77
C GLY A 44 -3.69 10.56 8.59
N LYS A 45 -3.69 11.85 8.81
CA LYS A 45 -4.69 12.58 9.60
C LYS A 45 -6.14 12.32 9.18
N TYR A 46 -6.35 11.97 7.92
CA TYR A 46 -7.67 11.82 7.31
C TYR A 46 -8.07 10.37 7.06
N GLU A 47 -7.29 9.38 7.54
CA GLU A 47 -7.65 7.97 7.45
C GLU A 47 -8.91 7.64 8.24
N ALA A 48 -9.65 6.61 7.80
CA ALA A 48 -10.72 6.03 8.59
C ALA A 48 -10.16 5.38 9.87
N VAL A 49 -10.96 5.40 10.93
CA VAL A 49 -10.50 5.04 12.29
C VAL A 49 -10.33 3.53 12.42
N GLU A 50 -9.11 3.11 12.70
CA GLU A 50 -8.83 1.78 13.23
C GLU A 50 -9.23 1.75 14.71
N LEU A 51 -10.32 1.03 15.02
CA LEU A 51 -10.83 0.98 16.39
C LEU A 51 -9.93 0.10 17.27
N ARG A 52 -9.46 0.69 18.38
CA ARG A 52 -8.62 0.06 19.40
C ARG A 52 -9.29 0.17 20.76
N ASP A 53 -9.12 -0.87 21.60
CA ASP A 53 -9.77 -0.95 22.92
C ASP A 53 -9.26 0.09 23.92
N ASN A 54 -8.02 0.60 23.73
CA ASN A 54 -7.33 1.54 24.62
C ASN A 54 -7.14 1.04 26.08
N ASP A 55 -7.39 -0.24 26.32
CA ASP A 55 -7.15 -0.89 27.60
C ASP A 55 -5.65 -1.17 27.77
N LYS A 56 -4.97 -0.37 28.58
CA LYS A 56 -3.53 -0.49 28.83
C LYS A 56 -3.11 -1.81 29.47
N SER A 57 -4.03 -2.55 30.11
CA SER A 57 -3.76 -3.86 30.71
C SER A 57 -3.65 -4.99 29.67
N ARG A 58 -4.15 -4.75 28.44
CA ARG A 58 -4.09 -5.69 27.31
C ARG A 58 -3.36 -5.07 26.13
N TYR A 59 -2.31 -5.76 25.64
CA TYR A 59 -1.53 -5.33 24.47
C TYR A 59 -1.15 -3.84 24.48
N LEU A 60 -0.90 -3.28 25.68
CA LEU A 60 -0.54 -1.86 25.86
C LEU A 60 -1.58 -0.87 25.29
N GLY A 61 -2.84 -1.28 25.23
CA GLY A 61 -3.96 -0.49 24.70
C GLY A 61 -4.27 -0.75 23.24
N LYS A 62 -3.56 -1.68 22.58
CA LYS A 62 -3.71 -1.97 21.13
C LYS A 62 -4.69 -3.11 20.82
N GLY A 63 -5.41 -3.66 21.83
CA GLY A 63 -6.44 -4.68 21.65
C GLY A 63 -7.52 -4.25 20.64
N VAL A 64 -8.23 -5.22 20.04
CA VAL A 64 -9.28 -5.00 19.04
C VAL A 64 -10.58 -5.76 19.36
N LEU A 65 -10.78 -6.12 20.64
CA LEU A 65 -11.99 -6.87 21.03
C LEU A 65 -13.27 -6.07 20.84
N GLU A 66 -13.24 -4.74 21.00
CA GLU A 66 -14.40 -3.88 20.71
C GLU A 66 -14.76 -3.92 19.22
N ALA A 67 -13.77 -3.91 18.32
CA ALA A 67 -13.99 -4.08 16.89
C ALA A 67 -14.55 -5.47 16.57
N CYS A 68 -14.05 -6.54 17.20
CA CYS A 68 -14.60 -7.89 17.06
C CYS A 68 -16.06 -7.98 17.56
N ALA A 69 -16.35 -7.43 18.73
CA ALA A 69 -17.73 -7.37 19.25
C ALA A 69 -18.68 -6.58 18.31
N ASN A 70 -18.19 -5.48 17.71
CA ASN A 70 -18.98 -4.73 16.74
C ASN A 70 -19.30 -5.58 15.48
N VAL A 71 -18.41 -6.49 15.07
CA VAL A 71 -18.68 -7.45 13.99
C VAL A 71 -19.75 -8.45 14.43
N ASP A 72 -19.53 -9.14 15.55
CA ASP A 72 -20.36 -10.26 16.01
C ASP A 72 -21.78 -9.82 16.41
N GLU A 73 -21.92 -8.63 17.01
CA GLU A 73 -23.20 -8.17 17.58
C GLU A 73 -23.96 -7.20 16.65
N LYS A 74 -23.24 -6.25 16.00
CA LYS A 74 -23.90 -5.16 15.27
C LYS A 74 -23.87 -5.37 13.75
N ILE A 75 -22.72 -5.75 13.17
CA ILE A 75 -22.61 -5.97 11.73
C ILE A 75 -23.35 -7.24 11.35
N ALA A 76 -23.20 -8.33 12.12
CA ALA A 76 -23.92 -9.58 11.87
C ALA A 76 -25.43 -9.38 11.83
N GLU A 77 -26.02 -8.55 12.74
CA GLU A 77 -27.45 -8.27 12.79
C GLU A 77 -28.00 -7.68 11.47
N VAL A 78 -27.23 -6.84 10.78
CA VAL A 78 -27.66 -6.18 9.54
C VAL A 78 -27.31 -6.96 8.27
N LEU A 79 -26.40 -7.93 8.34
CA LEU A 79 -25.92 -8.67 7.18
C LEU A 79 -26.48 -10.09 7.07
N VAL A 80 -26.89 -10.74 8.18
CA VAL A 80 -27.50 -12.07 8.11
C VAL A 80 -28.79 -12.01 7.32
N GLY A 81 -28.87 -12.84 6.28
CA GLY A 81 -29.97 -12.86 5.31
C GLY A 81 -29.69 -12.07 4.02
N GLU A 82 -28.70 -11.20 3.98
CA GLU A 82 -28.26 -10.51 2.74
C GLU A 82 -27.52 -11.49 1.81
N SER A 83 -27.57 -11.22 0.50
CA SER A 83 -26.87 -12.03 -0.49
C SER A 83 -25.36 -11.77 -0.44
N VAL A 84 -24.55 -12.84 -0.37
CA VAL A 84 -23.08 -12.77 -0.41
C VAL A 84 -22.56 -12.16 -1.72
N PHE A 85 -23.37 -12.16 -2.78
CA PHE A 85 -22.99 -11.61 -4.09
C PHE A 85 -23.28 -10.11 -4.24
N ASP A 86 -23.97 -9.49 -3.28
CA ASP A 86 -24.27 -8.06 -3.32
C ASP A 86 -23.30 -7.27 -2.43
N GLN A 87 -22.02 -7.31 -2.81
CA GLN A 87 -20.92 -6.63 -2.10
C GLN A 87 -21.25 -5.18 -1.78
N ARG A 88 -21.73 -4.42 -2.78
CA ARG A 88 -22.03 -3.00 -2.62
C ARG A 88 -23.12 -2.77 -1.59
N ARG A 89 -24.17 -3.58 -1.61
CA ARG A 89 -25.27 -3.48 -0.64
C ARG A 89 -24.77 -3.77 0.78
N CYS A 90 -23.99 -4.84 0.95
CA CYS A 90 -23.42 -5.19 2.25
C CYS A 90 -22.52 -4.08 2.79
N ASP A 91 -21.61 -3.53 1.97
CA ASP A 91 -20.75 -2.43 2.36
C ASP A 91 -21.55 -1.17 2.74
N GLU A 92 -22.58 -0.82 1.97
CA GLU A 92 -23.48 0.30 2.25
C GLU A 92 -24.22 0.14 3.58
N LEU A 93 -24.70 -1.06 3.91
CA LEU A 93 -25.36 -1.35 5.20
C LEU A 93 -24.40 -1.11 6.38
N MET A 94 -23.16 -1.58 6.27
CA MET A 94 -22.15 -1.37 7.31
C MET A 94 -21.75 0.10 7.47
N ILE A 95 -21.59 0.83 6.36
CA ILE A 95 -21.29 2.27 6.37
C ILE A 95 -22.44 3.07 6.98
N GLN A 96 -23.70 2.73 6.67
CA GLN A 96 -24.88 3.35 7.26
C GLN A 96 -25.02 3.05 8.75
N LEU A 97 -24.67 1.84 9.18
CA LEU A 97 -24.67 1.42 10.59
C LEU A 97 -23.66 2.25 11.40
N ASP A 98 -22.48 2.52 10.86
CA ASP A 98 -21.50 3.43 11.46
C ASP A 98 -22.03 4.86 11.49
N GLY A 99 -22.45 5.40 10.35
CA GLY A 99 -23.04 6.72 10.21
C GLY A 99 -22.09 7.90 10.42
N THR A 100 -20.79 7.66 10.67
CA THR A 100 -19.77 8.71 10.80
C THR A 100 -18.96 8.85 9.51
N HIS A 101 -18.31 10.00 9.30
CA HIS A 101 -17.53 10.24 8.09
C HIS A 101 -16.23 9.42 8.01
N ASN A 102 -15.72 8.97 9.17
CA ASN A 102 -14.43 8.27 9.29
C ASN A 102 -14.54 6.90 9.97
N LYS A 103 -15.73 6.32 10.03
CA LYS A 103 -15.99 4.99 10.63
C LYS A 103 -15.59 4.86 12.11
N SER A 104 -15.68 5.95 12.86
CA SER A 104 -15.22 5.99 14.26
C SER A 104 -16.13 5.25 15.25
N LYS A 105 -17.37 4.88 14.87
CA LYS A 105 -18.34 4.22 15.75
C LYS A 105 -18.22 2.68 15.72
N ILE A 106 -18.05 2.12 14.55
CA ILE A 106 -17.93 0.65 14.35
C ILE A 106 -16.47 0.24 14.19
N GLY A 107 -15.66 1.09 13.57
CA GLY A 107 -14.27 0.84 13.23
C GLY A 107 -14.08 0.44 11.77
N ALA A 108 -13.15 1.12 11.09
CA ALA A 108 -12.80 0.76 9.71
C ALA A 108 -12.21 -0.65 9.60
N ASN A 109 -11.50 -1.11 10.62
CA ASN A 109 -10.96 -2.48 10.71
C ASN A 109 -12.09 -3.53 10.80
N ALA A 110 -13.15 -3.29 11.57
CA ALA A 110 -14.32 -4.17 11.62
C ALA A 110 -15.02 -4.23 10.26
N ILE A 111 -15.34 -3.08 9.67
CA ILE A 111 -16.05 -2.99 8.38
C ILE A 111 -15.22 -3.62 7.25
N LEU A 112 -13.93 -3.32 7.17
CA LEU A 112 -13.05 -3.87 6.13
C LEU A 112 -12.90 -5.39 6.24
N GLY A 113 -12.73 -5.91 7.46
CA GLY A 113 -12.62 -7.36 7.67
C GLY A 113 -13.82 -8.10 7.09
N VAL A 114 -15.02 -7.61 7.39
CA VAL A 114 -16.28 -8.18 6.85
C VAL A 114 -16.36 -7.98 5.34
N SER A 115 -16.07 -6.78 4.83
CA SER A 115 -16.14 -6.49 3.39
C SER A 115 -15.24 -7.42 2.57
N MET A 116 -14.00 -7.67 3.01
CA MET A 116 -13.08 -8.60 2.35
C MET A 116 -13.55 -10.07 2.49
N ALA A 117 -14.06 -10.44 3.65
CA ALA A 117 -14.55 -11.81 3.90
C ALA A 117 -15.77 -12.14 3.02
N ILE A 118 -16.71 -11.20 2.82
CA ILE A 118 -17.85 -11.32 1.89
C ILE A 118 -17.34 -11.58 0.47
N ALA A 119 -16.41 -10.78 -0.03
CA ALA A 119 -15.88 -10.95 -1.38
C ALA A 119 -15.23 -12.32 -1.57
N LYS A 120 -14.49 -12.80 -0.56
CA LYS A 120 -13.88 -14.15 -0.59
C LYS A 120 -14.94 -15.26 -0.55
N ALA A 121 -15.98 -15.12 0.30
CA ALA A 121 -17.08 -16.08 0.34
C ALA A 121 -17.82 -16.13 -1.01
N GLY A 122 -18.12 -14.97 -1.61
CA GLY A 122 -18.75 -14.89 -2.93
C GLY A 122 -17.91 -15.52 -4.04
N ALA A 123 -16.60 -15.32 -4.02
CA ALA A 123 -15.68 -15.94 -4.97
C ALA A 123 -15.66 -17.47 -4.83
N LEU A 124 -15.58 -17.97 -3.59
CA LEU A 124 -15.62 -19.41 -3.30
C LEU A 124 -16.95 -20.05 -3.67
N GLU A 125 -18.08 -19.39 -3.43
CA GLU A 125 -19.43 -19.85 -3.86
C GLU A 125 -19.54 -20.05 -5.37
N LEU A 126 -18.81 -19.24 -6.14
CA LEU A 126 -18.78 -19.35 -7.61
C LEU A 126 -17.60 -20.19 -8.13
N GLU A 127 -16.82 -20.81 -7.24
CA GLU A 127 -15.62 -21.56 -7.57
C GLU A 127 -14.65 -20.75 -8.46
N GLN A 128 -14.56 -19.43 -8.18
CA GLN A 128 -13.69 -18.50 -8.90
C GLN A 128 -12.57 -17.97 -8.02
N PRO A 129 -11.37 -17.74 -8.58
CA PRO A 129 -10.34 -16.98 -7.87
C PRO A 129 -10.82 -15.56 -7.59
N LEU A 130 -10.38 -14.99 -6.46
CA LEU A 130 -10.85 -13.68 -6.00
C LEU A 130 -10.63 -12.57 -7.03
N TYR A 131 -9.47 -12.56 -7.71
CA TYR A 131 -9.18 -11.54 -8.72
C TYR A 131 -10.15 -11.57 -9.91
N LYS A 132 -10.60 -12.78 -10.34
CA LYS A 132 -11.60 -12.92 -11.40
C LYS A 132 -13.00 -12.55 -10.94
N TYR A 133 -13.35 -12.94 -9.72
CA TYR A 133 -14.65 -12.60 -9.14
C TYR A 133 -14.86 -11.09 -9.06
N ILE A 134 -13.86 -10.34 -8.57
CA ILE A 134 -13.94 -8.88 -8.42
C ILE A 134 -13.75 -8.16 -9.77
N GLY A 135 -12.75 -8.57 -10.57
CA GLY A 135 -12.35 -7.86 -11.77
C GLY A 135 -13.03 -8.30 -13.06
N GLY A 136 -13.75 -9.44 -13.00
CA GLY A 136 -14.43 -10.02 -14.16
C GLY A 136 -13.46 -10.51 -15.23
N VAL A 137 -13.96 -10.62 -16.47
CA VAL A 137 -13.25 -11.21 -17.61
C VAL A 137 -12.01 -10.43 -18.04
N ASN A 138 -11.87 -9.17 -17.63
CA ASN A 138 -10.74 -8.30 -18.01
C ASN A 138 -9.61 -8.28 -16.98
N ALA A 139 -9.71 -9.01 -15.87
CA ALA A 139 -8.66 -9.08 -14.84
C ALA A 139 -7.48 -9.95 -15.32
N HIS A 140 -6.40 -9.33 -15.82
CA HIS A 140 -5.26 -10.04 -16.39
C HIS A 140 -3.92 -9.29 -16.33
N ILE A 141 -3.91 -8.06 -15.79
CA ILE A 141 -2.68 -7.26 -15.73
C ILE A 141 -1.95 -7.56 -14.41
N LEU A 142 -0.78 -8.18 -14.51
CA LEU A 142 0.12 -8.39 -13.38
C LEU A 142 0.80 -7.07 -13.03
N PRO A 143 0.86 -6.69 -11.73
CA PRO A 143 1.44 -5.41 -11.34
C PRO A 143 2.98 -5.44 -11.36
N VAL A 144 3.60 -4.32 -11.74
CA VAL A 144 5.03 -4.08 -11.48
C VAL A 144 5.24 -3.96 -9.98
N PRO A 145 6.15 -4.75 -9.37
CA PRO A 145 6.45 -4.62 -7.96
C PRO A 145 7.32 -3.39 -7.69
N MET A 146 6.92 -2.59 -6.68
CA MET A 146 7.70 -1.53 -6.06
C MET A 146 8.24 -2.09 -4.75
N MET A 147 9.49 -2.59 -4.77
CA MET A 147 10.05 -3.37 -3.66
C MET A 147 10.86 -2.49 -2.73
N ASN A 148 10.40 -2.28 -1.49
CA ASN A 148 11.12 -1.52 -0.48
C ASN A 148 12.33 -2.31 0.04
N ILE A 149 13.53 -2.05 -0.50
CA ILE A 149 14.75 -2.80 -0.15
C ILE A 149 15.63 -2.11 0.88
N LEU A 150 15.43 -0.79 1.13
CA LEU A 150 16.17 -0.03 2.13
C LEU A 150 15.25 0.98 2.82
N ASN A 151 15.26 0.96 4.15
CA ASN A 151 14.37 1.75 5.00
C ASN A 151 15.10 2.89 5.71
N GLY A 152 14.40 3.99 5.87
CA GLY A 152 14.76 5.14 6.71
C GLY A 152 13.53 5.72 7.40
N GLY A 153 13.50 7.01 7.66
CA GLY A 153 12.38 7.72 8.26
C GLY A 153 11.86 7.04 9.54
N SER A 154 10.55 6.94 9.67
CA SER A 154 9.90 6.24 10.81
C SER A 154 10.00 4.70 10.72
N HIS A 155 10.41 4.14 9.57
CA HIS A 155 10.58 2.69 9.38
C HIS A 155 11.94 2.15 9.83
N ALA A 156 12.88 3.01 10.25
CA ALA A 156 14.20 2.61 10.73
C ALA A 156 14.77 3.60 11.76
N ASP A 157 15.45 3.06 12.78
CA ASP A 157 16.23 3.86 13.72
C ASP A 157 17.63 4.13 13.13
N ASN A 158 17.68 5.05 12.17
CA ASN A 158 18.90 5.44 11.44
C ASN A 158 18.88 6.94 11.11
N SER A 159 19.93 7.42 10.41
CA SER A 159 20.13 8.83 10.07
C SER A 159 19.62 9.21 8.67
N ILE A 160 18.56 8.56 8.19
CA ILE A 160 17.93 8.83 6.89
C ILE A 160 16.55 9.43 7.14
N ASP A 161 16.22 10.56 6.51
CA ASP A 161 14.91 11.20 6.67
C ASP A 161 13.84 10.55 5.80
N PHE A 162 14.14 10.13 4.57
CA PHE A 162 13.20 9.47 3.67
C PHE A 162 12.90 8.06 4.11
N GLN A 163 11.63 7.69 4.03
CA GLN A 163 11.11 6.47 4.65
C GLN A 163 11.46 5.20 3.87
N GLU A 164 11.39 5.22 2.52
CA GLU A 164 11.60 4.04 1.70
C GLU A 164 12.36 4.33 0.42
N PHE A 165 13.32 3.44 0.12
CA PHE A 165 14.01 3.37 -1.15
C PHE A 165 13.64 2.06 -1.84
N MET A 166 12.83 2.17 -2.88
CA MET A 166 12.26 1.05 -3.61
C MET A 166 12.92 0.86 -4.96
N ILE A 167 12.91 -0.37 -5.45
CA ILE A 167 13.28 -0.73 -6.82
C ILE A 167 12.05 -1.18 -7.61
N MET A 168 12.03 -0.85 -8.90
CA MET A 168 10.99 -1.21 -9.85
C MET A 168 11.61 -1.93 -11.06
N PRO A 169 11.61 -3.28 -11.11
CA PRO A 169 12.20 -4.03 -12.22
C PRO A 169 11.30 -4.05 -13.47
N ILE A 170 11.16 -2.90 -14.12
CA ILE A 170 10.28 -2.70 -15.27
C ILE A 170 10.84 -3.22 -16.58
N GLY A 171 12.14 -3.55 -16.65
CA GLY A 171 12.77 -4.14 -17.82
C GLY A 171 12.43 -5.62 -18.05
N ALA A 172 11.70 -6.24 -17.12
CA ALA A 172 11.25 -7.62 -17.20
C ALA A 172 10.13 -7.80 -18.24
N GLU A 173 10.00 -9.03 -18.75
CA GLU A 173 8.95 -9.42 -19.70
C GLU A 173 7.76 -10.11 -19.01
N SER A 174 7.92 -10.53 -17.73
CA SER A 174 6.90 -11.19 -16.93
C SER A 174 6.99 -10.76 -15.47
N PHE A 175 5.93 -10.99 -14.70
CA PHE A 175 5.95 -10.73 -13.26
C PHE A 175 6.99 -11.58 -12.55
N SER A 176 7.06 -12.87 -12.86
CA SER A 176 8.05 -13.81 -12.30
C SER A 176 9.49 -13.37 -12.56
N GLN A 177 9.79 -12.88 -13.76
CA GLN A 177 11.10 -12.31 -14.08
C GLN A 177 11.36 -11.01 -13.28
N SER A 178 10.37 -10.12 -13.19
CA SER A 178 10.47 -8.88 -12.42
C SER A 178 10.75 -9.15 -10.94
N LEU A 179 10.03 -10.10 -10.34
CA LEU A 179 10.26 -10.53 -8.95
C LEU A 179 11.66 -11.10 -8.77
N ARG A 180 12.13 -11.98 -9.68
CA ARG A 180 13.48 -12.54 -9.64
C ARG A 180 14.55 -11.46 -9.67
N MET A 181 14.44 -10.48 -10.60
CA MET A 181 15.37 -9.35 -10.69
C MET A 181 15.44 -8.57 -9.36
N GLY A 182 14.28 -8.30 -8.75
CA GLY A 182 14.21 -7.61 -7.45
C GLY A 182 14.87 -8.41 -6.32
N VAL A 183 14.66 -9.73 -6.26
CA VAL A 183 15.28 -10.62 -5.27
C VAL A 183 16.81 -10.66 -5.46
N GLU A 184 17.29 -10.74 -6.69
CA GLU A 184 18.73 -10.72 -6.99
C GLU A 184 19.38 -9.41 -6.52
N VAL A 185 18.75 -8.25 -6.80
CA VAL A 185 19.22 -6.94 -6.29
C VAL A 185 19.22 -6.90 -4.77
N PHE A 186 18.17 -7.42 -4.11
CA PHE A 186 18.10 -7.49 -2.64
C PHE A 186 19.28 -8.25 -2.04
N HIS A 187 19.66 -9.40 -2.63
CA HIS A 187 20.81 -10.15 -2.16
C HIS A 187 22.16 -9.48 -2.45
N HIS A 188 22.28 -8.77 -3.59
CA HIS A 188 23.44 -7.94 -3.88
C HIS A 188 23.54 -6.76 -2.92
N LEU A 189 22.44 -6.10 -2.58
CA LEU A 189 22.40 -5.04 -1.56
C LEU A 189 22.91 -5.53 -0.21
N LYS A 190 22.48 -6.73 0.23
CA LYS A 190 23.03 -7.35 1.45
C LYS A 190 24.55 -7.48 1.41
N SER A 191 25.09 -7.84 0.26
CA SER A 191 26.55 -8.00 0.06
C SER A 191 27.28 -6.65 0.05
N VAL A 192 26.71 -5.63 -0.60
CA VAL A 192 27.23 -4.26 -0.64
C VAL A 192 27.26 -3.66 0.77
N LEU A 193 26.17 -3.76 1.52
CA LEU A 193 26.05 -3.28 2.90
C LEU A 193 27.10 -3.93 3.80
N LYS A 194 27.26 -5.28 3.74
CA LYS A 194 28.29 -5.98 4.51
C LYS A 194 29.70 -5.51 4.20
N LYS A 195 30.03 -5.32 2.91
CA LYS A 195 31.37 -4.83 2.48
C LYS A 195 31.67 -3.43 3.00
N LYS A 196 30.63 -2.59 3.14
CA LYS A 196 30.74 -1.24 3.71
C LYS A 196 30.70 -1.21 5.24
N GLY A 197 30.49 -2.36 5.90
CA GLY A 197 30.41 -2.47 7.36
C GLY A 197 29.05 -2.09 7.96
N TYR A 198 28.01 -2.01 7.15
CA TYR A 198 26.66 -1.70 7.58
C TYR A 198 25.89 -2.93 8.07
N SER A 199 24.92 -2.71 8.95
CA SER A 199 23.97 -3.74 9.37
C SER A 199 23.13 -4.26 8.19
N THR A 200 22.82 -5.56 8.22
CA THR A 200 21.89 -6.19 7.29
C THR A 200 20.65 -6.73 8.00
N ASN A 201 20.32 -6.17 9.17
CA ASN A 201 19.03 -6.38 9.82
C ASN A 201 17.93 -5.73 8.97
N VAL A 202 16.74 -6.32 9.02
CA VAL A 202 15.59 -5.85 8.25
C VAL A 202 14.58 -5.14 9.15
N GLY A 203 13.91 -4.15 8.59
CA GLY A 203 12.80 -3.45 9.21
C GLY A 203 11.46 -4.20 9.06
N ASP A 204 10.38 -3.54 9.45
CA ASP A 204 9.02 -4.10 9.48
C ASP A 204 8.53 -4.57 8.10
N GLU A 205 9.00 -3.96 7.03
CA GLU A 205 8.62 -4.29 5.66
C GLU A 205 9.60 -5.21 4.93
N GLY A 206 10.59 -5.74 5.65
CA GLY A 206 11.54 -6.72 5.11
C GLY A 206 12.73 -6.13 4.35
N GLY A 207 12.79 -4.81 4.11
CA GLY A 207 13.96 -4.10 3.59
C GLY A 207 15.04 -3.91 4.65
N PHE A 208 16.30 -3.73 4.24
CA PHE A 208 17.39 -3.48 5.18
C PHE A 208 17.23 -2.13 5.88
N ALA A 209 17.65 -2.05 7.13
CA ALA A 209 17.61 -0.85 7.96
C ALA A 209 19.02 -0.48 8.48
N PRO A 210 19.98 -0.17 7.60
CA PRO A 210 21.34 0.18 7.98
C PRO A 210 21.41 1.62 8.51
N ASN A 211 22.37 1.90 9.41
CA ASN A 211 22.64 3.27 9.83
C ASN A 211 23.52 4.00 8.80
N ILE A 212 22.93 4.36 7.67
CA ILE A 212 23.55 5.15 6.59
C ILE A 212 23.48 6.63 6.96
N LYS A 213 24.42 7.43 6.44
CA LYS A 213 24.66 8.80 6.91
C LYS A 213 23.79 9.86 6.23
N SER A 214 23.28 9.59 5.03
CA SER A 214 22.47 10.56 4.27
C SER A 214 21.52 9.87 3.30
N ASN A 215 20.51 10.62 2.85
CA ASN A 215 19.57 10.17 1.83
C ASN A 215 20.30 9.87 0.50
N GLU A 216 21.31 10.68 0.14
CA GLU A 216 22.14 10.48 -1.06
C GLU A 216 22.92 9.16 -0.99
N GLU A 217 23.58 8.88 0.14
CA GLU A 217 24.30 7.63 0.29
C GLU A 217 23.37 6.42 0.17
N ALA A 218 22.15 6.53 0.67
CA ALA A 218 21.15 5.45 0.57
C ALA A 218 20.80 5.13 -0.88
N ILE A 219 20.43 6.13 -1.69
CA ILE A 219 20.09 5.89 -3.10
C ILE A 219 21.30 5.41 -3.91
N GLU A 220 22.50 5.91 -3.63
CA GLU A 220 23.73 5.49 -4.32
C GLU A 220 24.10 4.04 -3.99
N ILE A 221 23.87 3.57 -2.75
CA ILE A 221 24.03 2.16 -2.37
C ILE A 221 23.02 1.27 -3.11
N VAL A 222 21.77 1.71 -3.25
CA VAL A 222 20.76 0.98 -4.03
C VAL A 222 21.19 0.89 -5.50
N LEU A 223 21.62 1.98 -6.13
CA LEU A 223 22.11 1.99 -7.52
C LEU A 223 23.31 1.06 -7.69
N GLN A 224 24.30 1.12 -6.80
CA GLN A 224 25.45 0.21 -6.79
C GLN A 224 25.02 -1.26 -6.71
N SER A 225 23.94 -1.54 -5.98
CA SER A 225 23.41 -2.90 -5.82
C SER A 225 22.72 -3.41 -7.08
N ILE A 226 22.02 -2.53 -7.81
CA ILE A 226 21.43 -2.83 -9.12
C ILE A 226 22.53 -3.20 -10.12
N GLU A 227 23.58 -2.37 -10.22
CA GLU A 227 24.73 -2.61 -11.09
C GLU A 227 25.48 -3.91 -10.71
N SER A 228 25.68 -4.15 -9.40
CA SER A 228 26.32 -5.37 -8.90
C SER A 228 25.55 -6.64 -9.23
N ALA A 229 24.22 -6.53 -9.37
CA ALA A 229 23.34 -7.62 -9.81
C ALA A 229 23.36 -7.82 -11.34
N GLY A 230 24.06 -6.96 -12.08
CA GLY A 230 24.16 -7.04 -13.54
C GLY A 230 23.05 -6.35 -14.29
N TYR A 231 22.26 -5.50 -13.63
CA TYR A 231 21.17 -4.73 -14.21
C TYR A 231 21.55 -3.27 -14.40
N ARG A 232 20.89 -2.57 -15.33
CA ARG A 232 21.14 -1.17 -15.67
C ARG A 232 20.13 -0.27 -14.99
N PRO A 233 20.58 0.62 -14.04
CA PRO A 233 19.69 1.63 -13.47
C PRO A 233 19.12 2.55 -14.54
N GLY A 234 17.80 2.82 -14.47
CA GLY A 234 17.12 3.67 -15.44
C GLY A 234 16.80 3.01 -16.79
N GLU A 235 17.13 1.72 -16.97
CA GLU A 235 16.76 0.94 -18.14
C GLU A 235 16.04 -0.36 -17.77
N ASP A 236 16.66 -1.17 -16.94
CA ASP A 236 16.10 -2.45 -16.49
C ASP A 236 15.35 -2.29 -15.17
N ILE A 237 15.90 -1.46 -14.27
CA ILE A 237 15.35 -1.18 -12.94
C ILE A 237 15.37 0.32 -12.68
N TYR A 238 14.22 0.88 -12.30
CA TYR A 238 14.07 2.26 -11.83
C TYR A 238 13.96 2.31 -10.31
N ILE A 239 14.18 3.52 -9.77
CA ILE A 239 13.97 3.81 -8.34
C ILE A 239 12.57 4.36 -8.14
N ALA A 240 11.93 3.95 -7.07
CA ALA A 240 10.78 4.62 -6.48
C ALA A 240 11.13 5.01 -5.03
N MET A 241 10.56 6.09 -4.56
CA MET A 241 10.80 6.60 -3.22
C MET A 241 9.49 6.91 -2.53
N ASP A 242 9.45 6.65 -1.22
CA ASP A 242 8.48 7.22 -0.31
C ASP A 242 9.22 8.14 0.65
N ALA A 243 8.93 9.43 0.56
CA ALA A 243 9.55 10.42 1.43
C ALA A 243 8.84 10.52 2.78
N ALA A 244 7.53 10.24 2.82
CA ALA A 244 6.65 10.50 3.96
C ALA A 244 6.88 11.91 4.55
N ALA A 245 6.84 12.92 3.69
CA ALA A 245 7.32 14.27 4.01
C ALA A 245 6.53 14.96 5.12
N SER A 246 5.33 14.50 5.44
CA SER A 246 4.56 14.96 6.60
C SER A 246 5.27 14.67 7.93
N GLU A 247 6.08 13.60 8.02
CA GLU A 247 6.82 13.19 9.22
C GLU A 247 7.95 14.17 9.60
N PHE A 248 8.47 14.92 8.64
CA PHE A 248 9.52 15.91 8.88
C PHE A 248 9.12 17.35 8.49
N TYR A 249 7.82 17.61 8.37
CA TYR A 249 7.29 18.96 8.17
C TYR A 249 7.01 19.63 9.51
N ASP A 250 7.60 20.82 9.71
CA ASP A 250 7.34 21.68 10.86
C ASP A 250 6.16 22.59 10.55
N GLU A 251 4.98 22.30 11.12
CA GLU A 251 3.74 23.06 10.87
C GLU A 251 3.82 24.50 11.38
N GLU A 252 4.60 24.80 12.42
CA GLU A 252 4.75 26.15 12.96
C GLU A 252 5.69 27.01 12.09
N ALA A 253 6.86 26.45 11.77
CA ALA A 253 7.85 27.11 10.93
C ALA A 253 7.53 27.04 9.43
N LYS A 254 6.63 26.17 9.01
CA LYS A 254 6.25 25.86 7.61
C LYS A 254 7.46 25.51 6.74
N VAL A 255 8.29 24.61 7.25
CA VAL A 255 9.48 24.11 6.58
C VAL A 255 9.60 22.59 6.69
N TYR A 256 10.20 21.96 5.71
CA TYR A 256 10.66 20.58 5.75
C TYR A 256 12.01 20.55 6.43
N HIS A 257 12.13 19.85 7.56
CA HIS A 257 13.34 19.78 8.38
C HIS A 257 13.94 18.38 8.40
N PHE A 258 15.05 18.19 7.71
CA PHE A 258 15.77 16.92 7.65
C PHE A 258 16.54 16.68 8.96
N HIS A 259 15.76 16.44 10.03
CA HIS A 259 16.27 16.41 11.39
C HIS A 259 17.08 15.15 11.73
N LYS A 260 16.95 14.06 10.94
CA LYS A 260 17.71 12.82 11.14
C LYS A 260 19.08 12.86 10.45
N SER A 261 19.22 13.57 9.34
CA SER A 261 20.46 13.64 8.56
C SER A 261 21.27 14.90 8.83
N ASP A 262 21.17 15.91 8.00
CA ASP A 262 22.06 17.07 8.00
C ASP A 262 21.47 18.34 8.65
N GLY A 263 20.21 18.29 9.07
CA GLY A 263 19.49 19.40 9.68
C GLY A 263 19.02 20.46 8.67
N MET A 264 19.05 20.18 7.37
CA MET A 264 18.59 21.09 6.32
C MET A 264 17.12 21.47 6.54
N LYS A 265 16.80 22.75 6.32
CA LYS A 265 15.44 23.27 6.37
C LYS A 265 15.07 23.86 5.03
N LEU A 266 13.98 23.39 4.45
CA LEU A 266 13.50 23.81 3.13
C LEU A 266 12.08 24.33 3.23
N THR A 267 11.83 25.48 2.62
CA THR A 267 10.46 25.93 2.33
C THR A 267 9.79 25.01 1.32
N SER A 268 8.46 25.10 1.17
CA SER A 268 7.72 24.32 0.17
C SER A 268 8.28 24.49 -1.26
N ASN A 269 8.68 25.70 -1.65
CA ASN A 269 9.26 25.92 -2.98
C ASN A 269 10.65 25.29 -3.12
N GLU A 270 11.48 25.39 -2.11
CA GLU A 270 12.82 24.77 -2.09
C GLU A 270 12.71 23.25 -2.10
N MET A 271 11.70 22.66 -1.43
CA MET A 271 11.46 21.21 -1.48
C MET A 271 11.04 20.75 -2.89
N VAL A 272 10.25 21.53 -3.61
CA VAL A 272 9.94 21.28 -5.03
C VAL A 272 11.20 21.30 -5.90
N ASP A 273 12.12 22.26 -5.65
CA ASP A 273 13.38 22.35 -6.37
C ASP A 273 14.35 21.23 -6.00
N TYR A 274 14.34 20.79 -4.75
CA TYR A 274 15.08 19.63 -4.26
C TYR A 274 14.69 18.37 -5.05
N TRP A 275 13.37 18.08 -5.15
CA TRP A 275 12.89 16.94 -5.95
C TRP A 275 13.23 17.06 -7.43
N ALA A 276 13.18 18.26 -8.00
CA ALA A 276 13.58 18.46 -9.39
C ALA A 276 15.06 18.15 -9.62
N THR A 277 15.91 18.49 -8.64
CA THR A 277 17.34 18.17 -8.67
C THR A 277 17.57 16.67 -8.58
N TRP A 278 16.90 15.99 -7.66
CA TRP A 278 17.00 14.54 -7.49
C TRP A 278 16.50 13.79 -8.74
N ALA A 279 15.36 14.19 -9.31
CA ALA A 279 14.83 13.61 -10.55
C ALA A 279 15.75 13.79 -11.77
N SER A 280 16.61 14.83 -11.77
CA SER A 280 17.61 15.03 -12.83
C SER A 280 18.88 14.22 -12.61
N LYS A 281 19.22 13.91 -11.34
CA LYS A 281 20.47 13.24 -10.95
C LYS A 281 20.31 11.71 -10.94
N TYR A 282 19.16 11.20 -10.56
CA TYR A 282 18.93 9.78 -10.33
C TYR A 282 17.78 9.22 -11.20
N PRO A 283 17.81 7.94 -11.55
CA PRO A 283 16.76 7.32 -12.37
C PRO A 283 15.49 7.04 -11.52
N ILE A 284 14.90 8.09 -10.97
CA ILE A 284 13.68 8.02 -10.16
C ILE A 284 12.49 8.09 -11.09
N PHE A 285 11.63 7.06 -11.04
CA PHE A 285 10.35 7.04 -11.75
C PHE A 285 9.20 7.56 -10.89
N SER A 286 9.21 7.26 -9.58
CA SER A 286 8.07 7.54 -8.68
C SER A 286 8.54 8.17 -7.38
N ILE A 287 7.83 9.23 -6.95
CA ILE A 287 7.95 9.83 -5.62
C ILE A 287 6.58 9.81 -4.96
N GLU A 288 6.51 9.14 -3.81
CA GLU A 288 5.35 9.09 -2.93
C GLU A 288 5.54 10.09 -1.80
N ASP A 289 4.47 10.82 -1.49
CA ASP A 289 4.40 11.83 -0.43
C ASP A 289 5.65 12.71 -0.30
N GLY A 290 6.08 13.24 -1.45
CA GLY A 290 7.22 14.15 -1.53
C GLY A 290 7.01 15.48 -0.85
N LEU A 291 5.79 15.79 -0.42
CA LEU A 291 5.35 17.03 0.25
C LEU A 291 4.30 16.69 1.31
N HIS A 292 4.10 17.62 2.26
CA HIS A 292 3.11 17.49 3.33
C HIS A 292 1.68 17.31 2.79
N GLU A 293 0.86 16.52 3.49
CA GLU A 293 -0.50 16.10 3.08
C GLU A 293 -1.51 17.25 2.91
N ASP A 294 -1.24 18.42 3.48
CA ASP A 294 -2.08 19.62 3.34
C ASP A 294 -1.41 20.74 2.52
N ASP A 295 -0.19 20.54 1.99
CA ASP A 295 0.53 21.53 1.16
C ASP A 295 0.12 21.48 -0.34
N TRP A 296 -1.18 21.62 -0.59
CA TRP A 296 -1.80 21.52 -1.94
C TRP A 296 -1.14 22.42 -2.98
N ASP A 297 -0.69 23.64 -2.57
CA ASP A 297 -0.05 24.60 -3.48
C ASP A 297 1.32 24.10 -3.95
N ALA A 298 2.13 23.53 -3.07
CA ALA A 298 3.39 22.92 -3.44
C ALA A 298 3.20 21.65 -4.27
N TRP A 299 2.21 20.83 -3.95
CA TRP A 299 1.85 19.66 -4.75
C TRP A 299 1.51 20.03 -6.21
N ARG A 300 0.72 21.10 -6.43
CA ARG A 300 0.43 21.61 -7.78
C ARG A 300 1.70 22.03 -8.51
N LYS A 301 2.60 22.76 -7.83
CA LYS A 301 3.88 23.20 -8.39
C LYS A 301 4.79 22.03 -8.74
N LEU A 302 4.86 21.03 -7.86
CA LEU A 302 5.63 19.81 -8.09
C LEU A 302 5.09 19.04 -9.31
N THR A 303 3.76 18.90 -9.38
CA THR A 303 3.09 18.25 -10.51
C THR A 303 3.32 18.98 -11.83
N ALA A 304 3.19 20.30 -11.84
CA ALA A 304 3.47 21.11 -13.03
C ALA A 304 4.94 20.95 -13.49
N LYS A 305 5.88 20.81 -12.55
CA LYS A 305 7.32 20.73 -12.84
C LYS A 305 7.77 19.33 -13.27
N LEU A 306 7.27 18.28 -12.66
CA LEU A 306 7.76 16.91 -12.82
C LEU A 306 6.71 15.92 -13.33
N GLY A 307 5.41 16.20 -13.23
CA GLY A 307 4.35 15.24 -13.48
C GLY A 307 4.28 14.69 -14.92
N SER A 308 4.86 15.38 -15.89
CA SER A 308 4.98 14.88 -17.28
C SER A 308 6.14 13.90 -17.48
N LYS A 309 7.03 13.74 -16.48
CA LYS A 309 8.25 12.93 -16.58
C LYS A 309 8.27 11.76 -15.60
N MET A 310 7.51 11.88 -14.52
CA MET A 310 7.52 10.89 -13.45
C MET A 310 6.17 10.76 -12.75
N GLN A 311 6.03 9.71 -11.99
CA GLN A 311 4.88 9.43 -11.14
C GLN A 311 5.02 10.18 -9.82
N LEU A 312 3.99 10.92 -9.44
CA LEU A 312 3.86 11.61 -8.17
C LEU A 312 2.66 11.01 -7.44
N VAL A 313 2.94 10.24 -6.40
CA VAL A 313 1.95 9.43 -5.69
C VAL A 313 1.50 10.15 -4.43
N GLY A 314 0.19 10.32 -4.25
CA GLY A 314 -0.37 10.75 -2.99
C GLY A 314 -0.82 9.56 -2.16
N ASP A 315 -0.21 9.35 -0.99
CA ASP A 315 -0.63 8.44 0.07
C ASP A 315 -1.42 9.22 1.11
N ASP A 316 -0.77 9.90 2.05
CA ASP A 316 -1.43 10.73 3.07
C ASP A 316 -2.21 11.90 2.44
N LEU A 317 -1.77 12.38 1.28
CA LEU A 317 -2.50 13.38 0.49
C LEU A 317 -3.93 12.94 0.18
N PHE A 318 -4.16 11.67 -0.16
CA PHE A 318 -5.45 11.15 -0.64
C PHE A 318 -6.12 10.18 0.31
N VAL A 319 -5.37 9.44 1.12
CA VAL A 319 -5.83 8.40 2.06
C VAL A 319 -6.90 7.47 1.47
N THR A 320 -6.74 7.10 0.19
CA THR A 320 -7.71 6.28 -0.59
C THR A 320 -9.14 6.87 -0.61
N ASN A 321 -9.30 8.16 -0.28
CA ASN A 321 -10.58 8.83 -0.11
C ASN A 321 -10.98 9.58 -1.39
N VAL A 322 -12.16 9.27 -1.95
CA VAL A 322 -12.67 9.87 -3.20
C VAL A 322 -12.84 11.39 -3.12
N THR A 323 -13.12 11.96 -1.95
CA THR A 323 -13.27 13.41 -1.78
C THR A 323 -11.92 14.11 -1.89
N ARG A 324 -10.89 13.60 -1.22
CA ARG A 324 -9.52 14.15 -1.32
C ARG A 324 -8.94 13.91 -2.71
N LEU A 325 -9.15 12.72 -3.29
CA LEU A 325 -8.73 12.40 -4.65
C LEU A 325 -9.39 13.36 -5.67
N LYS A 326 -10.69 13.63 -5.54
CA LYS A 326 -11.39 14.61 -6.39
C LYS A 326 -10.72 15.98 -6.31
N THR A 327 -10.38 16.46 -5.11
CA THR A 327 -9.65 17.72 -4.93
C THR A 327 -8.31 17.70 -5.67
N GLY A 328 -7.53 16.61 -5.56
CA GLY A 328 -6.27 16.46 -6.28
C GLY A 328 -6.42 16.50 -7.79
N ILE A 329 -7.43 15.81 -8.32
CA ILE A 329 -7.74 15.81 -9.76
C ILE A 329 -8.12 17.23 -10.24
N GLU A 330 -9.04 17.90 -9.56
CA GLU A 330 -9.53 19.25 -9.92
C GLU A 330 -8.42 20.30 -9.83
N THR A 331 -7.52 20.16 -8.88
CA THR A 331 -6.42 21.11 -8.66
C THR A 331 -5.12 20.71 -9.36
N GLN A 332 -5.08 19.56 -10.03
CA GLN A 332 -3.86 19.00 -10.68
C GLN A 332 -2.71 18.78 -9.68
N ALA A 333 -3.03 18.32 -8.47
CA ALA A 333 -2.08 17.93 -7.45
C ALA A 333 -1.86 16.41 -7.51
N ALA A 334 -0.62 15.98 -7.69
CA ALA A 334 -0.23 14.60 -7.98
C ALA A 334 -0.72 14.07 -9.35
N ASN A 335 -0.39 12.82 -9.68
CA ASN A 335 -0.87 12.13 -10.90
C ASN A 335 -1.03 10.61 -10.68
N SER A 336 -0.91 10.18 -9.42
CA SER A 336 -1.09 8.80 -8.98
C SER A 336 -1.63 8.78 -7.56
N ILE A 337 -2.37 7.73 -7.21
CA ILE A 337 -2.87 7.46 -5.87
C ILE A 337 -2.26 6.18 -5.32
N LEU A 338 -1.82 6.19 -4.06
CA LEU A 338 -1.58 4.97 -3.30
C LEU A 338 -2.93 4.46 -2.76
N VAL A 339 -3.17 3.16 -2.88
CA VAL A 339 -4.44 2.54 -2.51
C VAL A 339 -4.21 1.58 -1.36
N LYS A 340 -4.64 1.97 -0.17
CA LYS A 340 -4.60 1.18 1.06
C LYS A 340 -6.02 0.88 1.52
N VAL A 341 -6.44 -0.37 1.45
CA VAL A 341 -7.83 -0.77 1.71
C VAL A 341 -8.33 -0.34 3.10
N ASN A 342 -7.45 -0.32 4.10
CA ASN A 342 -7.84 0.04 5.47
C ASN A 342 -7.91 1.55 5.73
N GLN A 343 -7.30 2.40 4.87
CA GLN A 343 -7.43 3.86 4.99
C GLN A 343 -8.86 4.34 4.76
N ILE A 344 -9.64 3.58 3.96
CA ILE A 344 -11.03 3.89 3.66
C ILE A 344 -12.01 2.90 4.29
N GLY A 345 -11.64 1.61 4.43
CA GLY A 345 -12.32 0.62 5.25
C GLY A 345 -13.44 -0.17 4.58
N SER A 346 -13.55 -0.18 3.23
CA SER A 346 -14.40 -1.11 2.48
C SER A 346 -13.87 -1.35 1.07
N LEU A 347 -14.18 -2.51 0.49
CA LEU A 347 -13.83 -2.82 -0.91
C LEU A 347 -14.57 -1.92 -1.88
N THR A 348 -15.85 -1.64 -1.65
CA THR A 348 -16.65 -0.76 -2.51
C THR A 348 -16.03 0.63 -2.62
N GLU A 349 -15.63 1.24 -1.51
CA GLU A 349 -14.99 2.56 -1.54
C GLU A 349 -13.59 2.51 -2.17
N THR A 350 -12.82 1.45 -1.91
CA THR A 350 -11.51 1.20 -2.55
C THR A 350 -11.65 1.13 -4.08
N ILE A 351 -12.59 0.33 -4.58
CA ILE A 351 -12.87 0.19 -6.01
C ILE A 351 -13.34 1.53 -6.61
N ASN A 352 -14.15 2.30 -5.89
CA ASN A 352 -14.58 3.62 -6.33
C ASN A 352 -13.40 4.59 -6.45
N ALA A 353 -12.43 4.57 -5.53
CA ALA A 353 -11.23 5.40 -5.58
C ALA A 353 -10.36 5.05 -6.80
N VAL A 354 -10.07 3.77 -7.02
CA VAL A 354 -9.33 3.30 -8.20
C VAL A 354 -10.05 3.68 -9.50
N SER A 355 -11.37 3.48 -9.56
CA SER A 355 -12.17 3.82 -10.74
C SER A 355 -12.16 5.32 -11.03
N MET A 356 -12.22 6.17 -10.00
CA MET A 356 -12.12 7.63 -10.13
C MET A 356 -10.74 8.04 -10.65
N ALA A 357 -9.67 7.50 -10.07
CA ALA A 357 -8.28 7.73 -10.50
C ALA A 357 -8.09 7.38 -11.97
N THR A 358 -8.49 6.18 -12.38
CA THR A 358 -8.36 5.70 -13.76
C THR A 358 -9.10 6.59 -14.76
N ARG A 359 -10.35 7.00 -14.45
CA ARG A 359 -11.14 7.89 -15.33
C ARG A 359 -10.53 9.28 -15.46
N ALA A 360 -9.76 9.72 -14.48
CA ALA A 360 -9.07 11.01 -14.50
C ALA A 360 -7.67 10.93 -15.12
N GLY A 361 -7.22 9.74 -15.56
CA GLY A 361 -5.87 9.54 -16.10
C GLY A 361 -4.79 9.42 -15.03
N PHE A 362 -5.16 9.26 -13.75
CA PHE A 362 -4.24 8.95 -12.68
C PHE A 362 -3.90 7.46 -12.69
N SER A 363 -2.66 7.13 -12.39
CA SER A 363 -2.28 5.75 -12.05
C SER A 363 -2.66 5.42 -10.60
N SER A 364 -2.75 4.13 -10.31
CA SER A 364 -2.98 3.62 -8.95
C SER A 364 -1.89 2.63 -8.58
N VAL A 365 -1.44 2.65 -7.34
CA VAL A 365 -0.51 1.68 -6.76
C VAL A 365 -1.22 0.96 -5.63
N MET A 366 -1.47 -0.35 -5.78
CA MET A 366 -2.02 -1.15 -4.68
C MET A 366 -0.97 -1.31 -3.58
N SER A 367 -1.31 -1.05 -2.33
CA SER A 367 -0.34 -1.00 -1.26
C SER A 367 -0.71 -1.82 -0.03
N HIS A 368 0.32 -2.39 0.60
CA HIS A 368 0.29 -2.97 1.93
C HIS A 368 0.29 -1.88 3.03
N ARG A 369 0.32 -2.32 4.29
CA ARG A 369 0.65 -1.49 5.45
C ARG A 369 1.89 -2.03 6.17
N SER A 370 2.45 -1.25 7.11
CA SER A 370 3.59 -1.69 7.93
C SER A 370 3.27 -2.88 8.82
N GLY A 371 2.05 -2.97 9.37
CA GLY A 371 1.53 -4.17 10.03
C GLY A 371 0.67 -4.99 9.07
N GLU A 372 1.20 -6.12 8.62
CA GLU A 372 0.55 -7.06 7.69
C GLU A 372 0.26 -8.39 8.36
N THR A 373 -0.52 -9.20 7.67
CA THR A 373 -0.76 -10.61 7.98
C THR A 373 -0.39 -11.46 6.77
N GLU A 374 -0.66 -12.76 6.83
CA GLU A 374 -0.56 -13.66 5.65
C GLU A 374 -1.67 -13.44 4.62
N ASP A 375 -2.66 -12.59 4.88
CA ASP A 375 -3.73 -12.26 3.93
C ASP A 375 -3.17 -11.68 2.63
N VAL A 376 -3.67 -12.18 1.49
CA VAL A 376 -3.16 -11.85 0.16
C VAL A 376 -4.14 -11.02 -0.69
N THR A 377 -5.23 -10.56 -0.11
CA THR A 377 -6.32 -9.85 -0.82
C THR A 377 -5.80 -8.73 -1.71
N ILE A 378 -4.81 -7.95 -1.27
CA ILE A 378 -4.26 -6.85 -2.07
C ILE A 378 -3.55 -7.31 -3.35
N ALA A 379 -3.01 -8.53 -3.39
CA ALA A 379 -2.45 -9.11 -4.61
C ALA A 379 -3.55 -9.42 -5.63
N ASP A 380 -4.64 -10.05 -5.18
CA ASP A 380 -5.82 -10.29 -6.01
C ASP A 380 -6.45 -8.98 -6.49
N LEU A 381 -6.58 -7.97 -5.61
CA LEU A 381 -7.12 -6.65 -5.96
C LEU A 381 -6.27 -5.92 -6.99
N ALA A 382 -4.94 -6.02 -6.91
CA ALA A 382 -4.05 -5.40 -7.90
C ALA A 382 -4.33 -5.91 -9.32
N VAL A 383 -4.57 -7.21 -9.47
CA VAL A 383 -4.92 -7.83 -10.76
C VAL A 383 -6.38 -7.57 -11.11
N ALA A 384 -7.30 -7.72 -10.15
CA ALA A 384 -8.73 -7.48 -10.36
C ALA A 384 -9.02 -6.10 -10.94
N LEU A 385 -8.36 -5.08 -10.41
CA LEU A 385 -8.56 -3.68 -10.80
C LEU A 385 -7.59 -3.22 -11.90
N ASN A 386 -6.72 -4.10 -12.39
CA ASN A 386 -5.72 -3.81 -13.43
C ASN A 386 -4.89 -2.55 -13.11
N VAL A 387 -4.50 -2.35 -11.84
CA VAL A 387 -3.79 -1.12 -11.42
C VAL A 387 -2.37 -1.03 -11.97
N GLY A 388 -1.79 -2.16 -12.35
CA GLY A 388 -0.48 -2.24 -13.01
C GLY A 388 0.73 -2.04 -12.10
N GLN A 389 0.55 -1.72 -10.81
CA GLN A 389 1.62 -1.52 -9.84
C GLN A 389 1.21 -2.01 -8.44
N ILE A 390 2.17 -2.55 -7.67
CA ILE A 390 1.97 -2.97 -6.29
C ILE A 390 3.16 -2.60 -5.42
N LYS A 391 2.89 -1.99 -4.25
CA LYS A 391 3.85 -1.70 -3.19
C LYS A 391 3.52 -2.63 -2.02
N THR A 392 4.31 -3.71 -1.84
CA THR A 392 4.02 -4.72 -0.81
C THR A 392 5.27 -5.19 -0.07
N GLY A 393 6.19 -4.26 0.17
CA GLY A 393 7.41 -4.47 0.93
C GLY A 393 8.53 -5.12 0.12
N SER A 394 9.48 -5.72 0.83
CA SER A 394 10.71 -6.27 0.27
C SER A 394 10.58 -7.75 -0.08
N ALA A 395 11.72 -8.33 -0.53
CA ALA A 395 11.89 -9.75 -0.83
C ALA A 395 12.19 -10.60 0.43
N SER A 396 11.73 -10.18 1.59
CA SER A 396 11.87 -10.90 2.86
C SER A 396 10.68 -10.67 3.77
N ARG A 397 10.51 -11.51 4.80
CA ARG A 397 9.35 -11.64 5.70
C ARG A 397 8.13 -12.25 5.00
N SER A 398 7.55 -13.28 5.62
CA SER A 398 6.48 -14.10 5.01
C SER A 398 5.21 -13.29 4.71
N ASP A 399 4.91 -12.29 5.53
CA ASP A 399 3.79 -11.37 5.36
C ASP A 399 3.87 -10.55 4.06
N ARG A 400 5.08 -10.26 3.58
CA ARG A 400 5.33 -9.58 2.29
C ARG A 400 5.38 -10.58 1.14
N ILE A 401 6.15 -11.64 1.31
CA ILE A 401 6.33 -12.68 0.28
C ILE A 401 5.01 -13.39 -0.06
N ALA A 402 4.08 -13.50 0.89
CA ALA A 402 2.76 -14.10 0.65
C ALA A 402 2.05 -13.43 -0.55
N LYS A 403 2.12 -12.09 -0.66
CA LYS A 403 1.50 -11.32 -1.75
C LYS A 403 2.22 -11.58 -3.10
N TYR A 404 3.56 -11.61 -3.10
CA TYR A 404 4.33 -11.95 -4.30
C TYR A 404 4.07 -13.38 -4.76
N ASN A 405 4.01 -14.33 -3.83
CA ASN A 405 3.68 -15.72 -4.14
C ASN A 405 2.26 -15.87 -4.70
N GLN A 406 1.30 -15.07 -4.22
CA GLN A 406 -0.05 -15.04 -4.79
C GLN A 406 -0.04 -14.53 -6.22
N LEU A 407 0.72 -13.48 -6.52
CA LEU A 407 0.86 -12.96 -7.89
C LEU A 407 1.52 -13.97 -8.84
N LEU A 408 2.49 -14.78 -8.35
CA LEU A 408 3.06 -15.89 -9.14
C LEU A 408 2.01 -16.95 -9.48
N ARG A 409 1.13 -17.31 -8.53
CA ARG A 409 0.02 -18.24 -8.78
C ARG A 409 -0.97 -17.68 -9.79
N ILE A 410 -1.30 -16.38 -9.68
CA ILE A 410 -2.19 -15.71 -10.64
C ILE A 410 -1.55 -15.66 -12.04
N GLU A 411 -0.25 -15.38 -12.15
CA GLU A 411 0.47 -15.42 -13.43
C GLU A 411 0.42 -16.81 -14.06
N GLU A 412 0.66 -17.88 -13.27
CA GLU A 412 0.58 -19.26 -13.72
C GLU A 412 -0.85 -19.63 -14.17
N GLU A 413 -1.88 -19.23 -13.42
CA GLU A 413 -3.28 -19.49 -13.75
C GLU A 413 -3.73 -18.77 -15.03
N LEU A 414 -3.27 -17.54 -15.26
CA LEU A 414 -3.57 -16.77 -16.46
C LEU A 414 -2.84 -17.32 -17.69
N GLY A 415 -1.66 -17.93 -17.52
CA GLY A 415 -0.84 -18.44 -18.61
C GLY A 415 -0.59 -17.38 -19.68
N ASP A 416 -0.87 -17.71 -20.95
CA ASP A 416 -0.66 -16.79 -22.09
C ASP A 416 -1.55 -15.52 -22.05
N ALA A 417 -2.58 -15.49 -21.22
CA ALA A 417 -3.42 -14.30 -21.05
C ALA A 417 -2.82 -13.30 -20.04
N ALA A 418 -1.78 -13.69 -19.30
CA ALA A 418 -1.11 -12.79 -18.37
C ALA A 418 -0.43 -11.65 -19.11
N TYR A 419 -0.72 -10.42 -18.71
CA TYR A 419 -0.05 -9.24 -19.26
C TYR A 419 0.76 -8.54 -18.18
N PHE A 420 2.07 -8.44 -18.38
CA PHE A 420 2.96 -7.66 -17.53
C PHE A 420 3.28 -6.33 -18.22
N PRO A 421 2.92 -5.18 -17.64
CA PRO A 421 3.04 -3.89 -18.33
C PRO A 421 4.49 -3.43 -18.52
N GLY A 422 5.41 -3.85 -17.64
CA GLY A 422 6.83 -3.52 -17.74
C GLY A 422 7.07 -2.03 -18.02
N LYS A 423 7.86 -1.73 -19.04
CA LYS A 423 8.19 -0.34 -19.44
C LYS A 423 6.98 0.48 -19.92
N SER A 424 5.84 -0.13 -20.19
CA SER A 424 4.66 0.62 -20.65
C SER A 424 4.09 1.55 -19.58
N ILE A 425 4.37 1.29 -18.29
CA ILE A 425 3.99 2.20 -17.18
C ILE A 425 4.70 3.55 -17.27
N LEU A 426 5.84 3.66 -17.96
CA LEU A 426 6.58 4.90 -18.20
C LEU A 426 5.89 5.85 -19.19
N LYS A 427 4.95 5.32 -19.98
CA LYS A 427 4.23 6.11 -20.97
C LYS A 427 3.02 6.75 -20.29
N LYS A 428 3.04 8.06 -20.15
CA LYS A 428 1.90 8.87 -19.75
C LYS A 428 1.34 9.62 -20.94
#